data_132e5387460b6974222cf7925720eb5d
#
_entry.id   132e5387460b6974222cf7925720eb5d
#
_cell.length_a   1.000
_cell.length_b   1.000
_cell.length_c   1.000
_cell.angle_alpha   90.00
_cell.angle_beta   90.00
_cell.angle_gamma   90.00
#
_symmetry.space_group_name_H-M   'P 1'
#
loop_
_entity.id
_entity.type
_entity.pdbx_description
1 polymer ?
#
loop_
_entity_poly.entity_id
_entity_poly.type
_entity_poly.pdbx_seq_one_letter_code
_entity_poly.pdbx_strand_id
1 'polypeptide(L)'
;MIRREFIKKGALTTAGALVAPYILPSGRLFAKSGSRSAEHVVLVMFAGGVRQQESVGMGYLAQSQVGEPYEGNIMYNMLNGAAPSMKIVYGTGEGGINPIPSLLGTSLQQQGTLFKEVQALYAGHYGGLNSILQGTVANGQGLKQRPMNPTIFEYLRRHGGYSATDTWFVGNGIDGSVPLLNYSAHENYGIQYGANFLAPLVTFNPTTFDHLGHGKIYHPENELSPMYKLKTFLDNTFSQYGSALGSLGNTEEEKQLIKEFMNLMYDKVANGTINIPPVSDNGDAYTVGFACEVLDYFKPAFLCVNLSNVDVCHSDYSGYVSALHRADHAVGHLWNMIQSHPDLAGNTTLIAIPECGRNLLPNSILDENQWAAFDHSDENALRIFSLMAGPAIPGNLTLGGEGNPIGQVTNAMLTVADILGVKNEVVSAGNLQSGTQSFLDLI
;
A
#
# COMPACT_ATOMS: atom_id res chain seq x y z
N MET A 1 19.23 -14.12 43.83
CA MET A 1 17.76 -14.21 43.83
C MET A 1 17.33 -14.81 42.53
N ILE A 2 16.73 -16.01 42.54
CA ILE A 2 16.50 -16.82 41.33
C ILE A 2 15.31 -16.24 40.55
N ARG A 3 15.45 -16.10 39.25
CA ARG A 3 14.48 -15.54 38.27
C ARG A 3 13.02 -16.00 38.49
N ARG A 4 12.84 -17.19 39.08
CA ARG A 4 11.54 -17.82 39.37
C ARG A 4 10.80 -17.20 40.57
N GLU A 5 11.49 -16.56 41.51
CA GLU A 5 10.88 -15.89 42.67
C GLU A 5 10.46 -14.43 42.37
N PHE A 6 11.13 -13.78 41.41
CA PHE A 6 10.73 -12.45 40.92
C PHE A 6 9.36 -12.49 40.24
N ILE A 7 9.11 -13.54 39.46
CA ILE A 7 7.83 -13.73 38.74
C ILE A 7 6.70 -14.07 39.70
N LYS A 8 6.98 -14.81 40.81
CA LYS A 8 5.95 -15.18 41.77
C LYS A 8 5.51 -14.04 42.70
N LYS A 9 6.36 -13.07 42.95
CA LYS A 9 6.03 -11.92 43.82
C LYS A 9 5.33 -10.77 43.08
N GLY A 10 5.35 -10.73 41.74
CA GLY A 10 4.62 -9.78 40.92
C GLY A 10 3.14 -10.12 40.67
N ALA A 11 2.66 -11.29 41.11
CA ALA A 11 1.32 -11.78 40.78
C ALA A 11 0.26 -11.51 41.84
N LEU A 12 0.56 -10.79 42.90
CA LEU A 12 -0.36 -10.55 44.01
C LEU A 12 -0.36 -9.09 44.50
N THR A 13 -0.80 -8.17 43.69
CA THR A 13 -1.43 -6.93 44.21
C THR A 13 -2.22 -6.22 43.11
N THR A 14 -3.52 -6.21 43.28
CA THR A 14 -4.53 -5.26 42.89
C THR A 14 -4.87 -5.02 41.41
N ALA A 15 -6.13 -5.22 41.12
CA ALA A 15 -6.90 -4.79 39.97
C ALA A 15 -6.64 -3.29 39.59
N GLY A 16 -5.70 -3.09 38.73
CA GLY A 16 -5.46 -1.90 37.94
C GLY A 16 -4.81 -2.37 36.67
N ALA A 17 -5.27 -1.91 35.53
CA ALA A 17 -4.75 -2.32 34.23
C ALA A 17 -3.24 -2.11 34.14
N LEU A 18 -2.47 -3.09 34.55
CA LEU A 18 -1.04 -3.14 34.36
C LEU A 18 -0.80 -3.46 32.88
N VAL A 19 -0.44 -2.42 32.13
CA VAL A 19 0.19 -2.59 30.82
C VAL A 19 1.50 -3.33 31.06
N ALA A 20 1.51 -4.65 30.92
CA ALA A 20 2.75 -5.42 31.00
C ALA A 20 3.67 -4.99 29.84
N PRO A 21 4.93 -4.61 30.12
CA PRO A 21 5.84 -4.28 29.05
C PRO A 21 6.06 -5.51 28.17
N TYR A 22 5.89 -5.36 26.87
CA TYR A 22 6.16 -6.41 25.90
C TYR A 22 7.68 -6.49 25.68
N ILE A 23 8.27 -7.62 26.00
CA ILE A 23 9.68 -7.88 25.69
C ILE A 23 9.70 -8.58 24.33
N LEU A 24 10.05 -7.84 23.29
CA LEU A 24 10.29 -8.41 21.98
C LEU A 24 11.56 -9.28 21.99
N PRO A 25 11.72 -10.23 21.05
CA PRO A 25 12.94 -11.03 20.90
C PRO A 25 14.21 -10.17 20.76
N SER A 26 14.09 -8.95 20.26
CA SER A 26 15.17 -7.94 20.17
C SER A 26 15.65 -7.40 21.51
N GLY A 27 15.07 -7.81 22.65
CA GLY A 27 15.44 -7.34 23.98
C GLY A 27 14.99 -5.90 24.31
N ARG A 28 14.20 -5.25 23.45
CA ARG A 28 13.67 -3.91 23.68
C ARG A 28 12.41 -3.97 24.54
N LEU A 29 12.37 -3.13 25.57
CA LEU A 29 11.23 -2.97 26.45
C LEU A 29 10.42 -1.77 25.98
N PHE A 30 9.20 -1.99 25.48
CA PHE A 30 8.33 -0.90 25.06
C PHE A 30 7.07 -0.82 25.92
N ALA A 31 6.74 0.39 26.33
CA ALA A 31 5.42 0.65 26.91
C ALA A 31 4.40 0.66 25.76
N LYS A 32 3.33 -0.13 25.88
CA LYS A 32 2.22 -0.13 24.94
C LYS A 32 1.52 1.22 25.05
N SER A 33 1.60 2.08 24.03
CA SER A 33 1.07 3.44 24.07
C SER A 33 -0.45 3.52 23.90
N GLY A 34 -1.11 2.47 23.37
CA GLY A 34 -2.57 2.42 23.16
C GLY A 34 -3.10 0.99 23.03
N SER A 35 -4.43 0.84 23.05
CA SER A 35 -5.07 -0.43 22.70
C SER A 35 -5.05 -0.59 21.17
N ARG A 36 -4.64 -1.76 20.70
CA ARG A 36 -4.71 -2.11 19.27
C ARG A 36 -6.03 -2.77 18.97
N SER A 37 -6.63 -2.47 17.83
CA SER A 37 -7.81 -3.16 17.32
C SER A 37 -7.48 -4.30 16.36
N ALA A 38 -6.26 -4.29 15.81
CA ALA A 38 -5.64 -5.39 15.06
C ALA A 38 -4.13 -5.43 15.31
N GLU A 39 -3.51 -6.59 15.08
CA GLU A 39 -2.05 -6.74 15.20
C GLU A 39 -1.32 -6.30 13.93
N HIS A 40 -1.99 -6.41 12.77
CA HIS A 40 -1.46 -6.12 11.45
C HIS A 40 -2.37 -5.19 10.67
N VAL A 41 -1.77 -4.27 9.92
CA VAL A 41 -2.47 -3.43 8.95
C VAL A 41 -1.79 -3.56 7.59
N VAL A 42 -2.58 -3.85 6.57
CA VAL A 42 -2.16 -3.83 5.16
C VAL A 42 -2.86 -2.68 4.48
N LEU A 43 -2.10 -1.67 4.07
CA LEU A 43 -2.57 -0.51 3.33
C LEU A 43 -2.24 -0.70 1.85
N VAL A 44 -3.26 -0.86 1.01
CA VAL A 44 -3.14 -0.92 -0.45
C VAL A 44 -3.45 0.46 -1.02
N MET A 45 -2.46 1.07 -1.65
CA MET A 45 -2.60 2.34 -2.35
C MET A 45 -2.67 2.10 -3.86
N PHE A 46 -3.65 2.71 -4.52
CA PHE A 46 -3.69 2.77 -5.99
C PHE A 46 -3.03 4.06 -6.44
N ALA A 47 -1.76 3.96 -6.83
CA ALA A 47 -0.97 5.06 -7.33
C ALA A 47 -1.17 5.19 -8.85
N GLY A 48 -1.65 6.34 -9.27
CA GLY A 48 -2.02 6.58 -10.67
C GLY A 48 -3.47 7.01 -10.82
N GLY A 49 -4.21 7.11 -9.72
CA GLY A 49 -5.59 7.61 -9.70
C GLY A 49 -6.63 6.60 -10.19
N VAL A 50 -7.72 6.46 -9.43
CA VAL A 50 -8.86 5.62 -9.76
C VAL A 50 -10.11 6.48 -9.90
N ARG A 51 -10.71 6.47 -11.09
CA ARG A 51 -11.90 7.25 -11.38
C ARG A 51 -13.13 6.63 -10.71
N GLN A 52 -14.01 7.46 -10.18
CA GLN A 52 -15.25 7.02 -9.51
C GLN A 52 -16.14 6.19 -10.46
N GLN A 53 -16.18 6.54 -11.74
CA GLN A 53 -17.07 5.96 -12.72
C GLN A 53 -16.80 4.45 -12.93
N GLU A 54 -15.53 4.07 -13.08
CA GLU A 54 -15.13 2.67 -13.33
C GLU A 54 -15.06 1.84 -12.06
N SER A 55 -14.95 2.48 -10.89
CA SER A 55 -14.89 1.81 -9.59
C SER A 55 -16.28 1.72 -8.95
N VAL A 56 -16.59 2.59 -8.01
CA VAL A 56 -17.85 2.57 -7.24
C VAL A 56 -19.08 2.95 -8.08
N GLY A 57 -18.89 3.59 -9.22
CA GLY A 57 -19.94 3.89 -10.21
C GLY A 57 -20.30 2.72 -11.12
N MET A 58 -19.41 1.71 -11.22
CA MET A 58 -19.61 0.48 -12.01
C MET A 58 -19.89 0.69 -13.50
N GLY A 59 -19.41 1.82 -14.07
CA GLY A 59 -19.52 2.12 -15.49
C GLY A 59 -18.14 2.18 -16.12
N TYR A 60 -17.66 1.07 -16.69
CA TYR A 60 -16.29 0.98 -17.18
C TYR A 60 -16.07 1.48 -18.62
N LEU A 61 -17.09 2.02 -19.28
CA LEU A 61 -16.97 2.79 -20.51
C LEU A 61 -17.82 4.05 -20.41
N ALA A 62 -17.18 5.21 -20.57
CA ALA A 62 -17.87 6.48 -20.49
C ALA A 62 -18.79 6.69 -21.68
N GLN A 63 -19.98 7.23 -21.44
CA GLN A 63 -20.98 7.56 -22.45
C GLN A 63 -20.46 8.42 -23.60
N SER A 64 -19.51 9.30 -23.31
CA SER A 64 -18.94 10.23 -24.30
C SER A 64 -18.13 9.53 -25.39
N GLN A 65 -17.88 8.24 -25.29
CA GLN A 65 -16.98 7.54 -26.18
C GLN A 65 -17.70 6.72 -27.25
N VAL A 66 -18.76 5.98 -26.95
CA VAL A 66 -19.44 5.10 -27.93
C VAL A 66 -20.90 4.78 -27.57
N GLY A 67 -21.75 5.73 -27.33
CA GLY A 67 -23.18 5.45 -27.06
C GLY A 67 -23.46 5.01 -25.61
N GLU A 68 -24.31 4.00 -25.41
CA GLU A 68 -24.69 3.54 -24.08
C GLU A 68 -23.48 3.02 -23.30
N PRO A 69 -23.32 3.41 -22.00
CA PRO A 69 -22.22 2.94 -21.20
C PRO A 69 -22.29 1.44 -20.99
N TYR A 70 -21.13 0.77 -21.01
CA TYR A 70 -21.07 -0.60 -20.54
C TYR A 70 -21.10 -0.59 -19.03
N GLU A 71 -22.17 -1.13 -18.46
CA GLU A 71 -22.34 -1.28 -17.03
C GLU A 71 -21.78 -2.63 -16.58
N GLY A 72 -21.25 -2.67 -15.41
CA GLY A 72 -20.76 -3.86 -14.77
C GLY A 72 -19.65 -3.55 -13.78
N ASN A 73 -19.58 -4.34 -12.74
CA ASN A 73 -18.55 -4.22 -11.73
C ASN A 73 -17.26 -4.90 -12.21
N ILE A 74 -16.21 -4.14 -12.48
CA ILE A 74 -14.89 -4.69 -12.83
C ILE A 74 -13.99 -4.90 -11.60
N MET A 75 -14.47 -4.53 -10.40
CA MET A 75 -13.77 -4.67 -9.12
C MET A 75 -14.55 -5.59 -8.16
N TYR A 76 -15.03 -6.71 -8.62
CA TYR A 76 -15.96 -7.56 -7.88
C TYR A 76 -15.35 -8.45 -6.78
N ASN A 77 -14.03 -8.46 -6.61
CA ASN A 77 -13.40 -8.95 -5.38
C ASN A 77 -13.50 -7.89 -4.27
N MET A 78 -13.38 -6.62 -4.61
CA MET A 78 -13.44 -5.52 -3.65
C MET A 78 -14.88 -5.02 -3.45
N LEU A 79 -15.63 -4.80 -4.52
CA LEU A 79 -16.92 -4.13 -4.51
C LEU A 79 -18.07 -5.11 -4.80
N ASN A 80 -19.24 -4.84 -4.20
CA ASN A 80 -20.47 -5.56 -4.52
C ASN A 80 -20.93 -5.24 -5.95
N GLY A 81 -21.44 -6.23 -6.64
CA GLY A 81 -21.99 -6.09 -7.97
C GLY A 81 -21.61 -7.30 -8.84
N ALA A 82 -22.41 -7.56 -9.86
CA ALA A 82 -22.14 -8.64 -10.81
C ALA A 82 -20.96 -8.29 -11.72
N ALA A 83 -20.15 -9.29 -12.03
CA ALA A 83 -19.16 -9.18 -13.08
C ALA A 83 -19.81 -8.84 -14.42
N PRO A 84 -19.14 -8.12 -15.33
CA PRO A 84 -19.64 -7.89 -16.67
C PRO A 84 -19.92 -9.22 -17.40
N SER A 85 -21.00 -9.26 -18.18
CA SER A 85 -21.34 -10.43 -19.00
C SER A 85 -20.52 -10.51 -20.29
N MET A 86 -19.73 -9.49 -20.60
CA MET A 86 -18.93 -9.35 -21.82
C MET A 86 -17.49 -9.01 -21.46
N LYS A 87 -16.61 -9.05 -22.44
CA LYS A 87 -15.20 -8.67 -22.23
C LYS A 87 -15.08 -7.30 -21.62
N ILE A 88 -14.17 -7.18 -20.69
CA ILE A 88 -13.78 -5.89 -20.11
C ILE A 88 -12.94 -5.17 -21.14
N VAL A 89 -13.39 -3.99 -21.50
CA VAL A 89 -12.88 -3.15 -22.58
C VAL A 89 -13.00 -3.79 -23.97
N TYR A 90 -13.99 -3.32 -24.70
CA TYR A 90 -14.14 -3.51 -26.12
C TYR A 90 -13.51 -2.34 -26.87
N GLY A 91 -12.64 -2.65 -27.79
CA GLY A 91 -12.29 -1.73 -28.86
C GLY A 91 -13.17 -1.92 -30.07
N THR A 92 -12.88 -1.19 -31.14
CA THR A 92 -13.42 -1.41 -32.48
C THR A 92 -12.92 -2.71 -33.11
N GLY A 93 -12.06 -3.46 -32.42
CA GLY A 93 -11.50 -4.75 -32.78
C GLY A 93 -11.79 -5.85 -31.76
N GLU A 94 -11.02 -6.94 -31.80
CA GLU A 94 -11.15 -8.08 -30.88
C GLU A 94 -10.50 -7.85 -29.50
N GLY A 95 -10.18 -6.59 -29.15
CA GLY A 95 -9.53 -6.20 -27.89
C GLY A 95 -10.34 -6.56 -26.65
N GLY A 96 -9.69 -6.40 -25.50
CA GLY A 96 -10.27 -6.64 -24.19
C GLY A 96 -10.03 -8.05 -23.65
N ILE A 97 -10.21 -8.19 -22.34
CA ILE A 97 -10.01 -9.42 -21.60
C ILE A 97 -11.35 -9.99 -21.12
N ASN A 98 -11.45 -11.30 -21.06
CA ASN A 98 -12.57 -11.93 -20.37
C ASN A 98 -12.48 -11.58 -18.86
N PRO A 99 -13.64 -11.38 -18.19
CA PRO A 99 -13.65 -11.21 -16.75
C PRO A 99 -12.89 -12.35 -16.06
N ILE A 100 -11.93 -12.00 -15.20
CA ILE A 100 -11.16 -12.97 -14.43
C ILE A 100 -12.08 -13.47 -13.31
N PRO A 101 -12.24 -14.79 -13.09
CA PRO A 101 -13.12 -15.29 -12.04
C PRO A 101 -12.80 -14.70 -10.67
N SER A 102 -13.83 -14.37 -9.89
CA SER A 102 -13.63 -13.87 -8.51
C SER A 102 -12.88 -14.90 -7.68
N LEU A 103 -11.93 -14.43 -6.88
CA LEU A 103 -11.23 -15.24 -5.88
C LEU A 103 -11.99 -15.32 -4.56
N LEU A 104 -12.82 -14.32 -4.27
CA LEU A 104 -13.55 -14.22 -3.02
C LEU A 104 -14.97 -14.74 -3.20
N GLY A 105 -15.44 -15.55 -2.25
CA GLY A 105 -16.84 -15.99 -2.20
C GLY A 105 -17.80 -14.84 -1.85
N THR A 106 -17.30 -13.85 -1.12
CA THR A 106 -17.98 -12.58 -0.79
C THR A 106 -16.97 -11.45 -0.97
N SER A 107 -17.40 -10.32 -1.56
CA SER A 107 -16.52 -9.18 -1.79
C SER A 107 -16.01 -8.58 -0.47
N LEU A 108 -14.91 -7.82 -0.55
CA LEU A 108 -14.39 -7.10 0.62
C LEU A 108 -15.42 -6.11 1.19
N GLN A 109 -16.24 -5.48 0.35
CA GLN A 109 -17.33 -4.59 0.80
C GLN A 109 -18.36 -5.34 1.66
N GLN A 110 -18.69 -6.60 1.33
CA GLN A 110 -19.57 -7.42 2.17
C GLN A 110 -18.92 -7.81 3.50
N GLN A 111 -17.61 -7.97 3.51
CA GLN A 111 -16.82 -8.31 4.69
C GLN A 111 -16.45 -7.10 5.53
N GLY A 112 -16.61 -5.89 5.01
CA GLY A 112 -16.12 -4.66 5.63
C GLY A 112 -16.96 -3.43 5.35
N THR A 113 -16.32 -2.26 5.42
CA THR A 113 -16.95 -0.94 5.24
C THR A 113 -16.39 -0.26 4.01
N LEU A 114 -17.28 0.19 3.13
CA LEU A 114 -16.97 1.03 1.97
C LEU A 114 -17.34 2.49 2.26
N PHE A 115 -16.36 3.38 2.21
CA PHE A 115 -16.56 4.81 2.08
C PHE A 115 -16.64 5.10 0.58
N LYS A 116 -17.87 5.26 0.07
CA LYS A 116 -18.14 5.33 -1.37
C LYS A 116 -17.57 6.60 -2.01
N GLU A 117 -17.49 7.68 -1.23
CA GLU A 117 -16.83 8.91 -1.64
C GLU A 117 -16.01 9.48 -0.47
N VAL A 118 -14.73 9.68 -0.71
CA VAL A 118 -13.75 10.29 0.19
C VAL A 118 -13.10 11.45 -0.55
N GLN A 119 -12.84 12.56 0.13
CA GLN A 119 -12.20 13.72 -0.47
C GLN A 119 -10.70 13.52 -0.62
N ALA A 120 -10.19 13.39 -1.83
CA ALA A 120 -8.77 13.61 -2.10
C ALA A 120 -8.46 15.11 -1.98
N LEU A 121 -7.31 15.44 -1.42
CA LEU A 121 -6.91 16.83 -1.18
C LEU A 121 -5.94 17.36 -2.24
N TYR A 122 -5.48 16.47 -3.09
CA TYR A 122 -4.56 16.76 -4.17
C TYR A 122 -4.81 15.80 -5.35
N ALA A 123 -4.86 16.32 -6.54
CA ALA A 123 -5.12 15.52 -7.75
C ALA A 123 -3.86 14.86 -8.34
N GLY A 124 -2.67 15.23 -7.88
CA GLY A 124 -1.41 14.69 -8.39
C GLY A 124 -0.83 13.58 -7.52
N HIS A 125 -0.07 12.69 -8.15
CA HIS A 125 0.45 11.45 -7.54
C HIS A 125 1.25 11.69 -6.27
N TYR A 126 2.28 12.53 -6.32
CA TYR A 126 3.14 12.78 -5.16
C TYR A 126 2.35 13.36 -3.97
N GLY A 127 1.49 14.35 -4.22
CA GLY A 127 0.67 14.96 -3.18
C GLY A 127 -0.36 13.99 -2.60
N GLY A 128 -0.98 13.18 -3.44
CA GLY A 128 -1.94 12.15 -3.02
C GLY A 128 -1.29 11.06 -2.15
N LEU A 129 -0.20 10.45 -2.63
CA LEU A 129 0.55 9.43 -1.88
C LEU A 129 1.08 9.97 -0.55
N ASN A 130 1.63 11.19 -0.55
CA ASN A 130 2.08 11.82 0.69
C ASN A 130 0.92 12.08 1.66
N SER A 131 -0.24 12.49 1.15
CA SER A 131 -1.42 12.72 2.00
C SER A 131 -1.85 11.45 2.72
N ILE A 132 -1.78 10.28 2.06
CA ILE A 132 -2.06 8.98 2.66
C ILE A 132 -1.05 8.62 3.75
N LEU A 133 0.25 8.88 3.52
CA LEU A 133 1.31 8.40 4.41
C LEU A 133 1.72 9.39 5.50
N GLN A 134 1.48 10.70 5.32
CA GLN A 134 1.84 11.74 6.27
C GLN A 134 0.64 12.35 7.01
N GLY A 135 -0.60 12.12 6.53
CA GLY A 135 -1.79 12.76 7.07
C GLY A 135 -1.86 14.27 6.80
N THR A 136 -1.11 14.76 5.81
CA THR A 136 -1.10 16.17 5.41
C THR A 136 -0.76 16.32 3.93
N VAL A 137 -1.19 17.42 3.32
CA VAL A 137 -0.88 17.72 1.93
C VAL A 137 0.55 18.25 1.80
N ALA A 138 1.33 17.65 0.90
CA ALA A 138 2.65 18.15 0.57
C ALA A 138 2.56 19.21 -0.53
N ASN A 139 2.79 20.48 -0.17
CA ASN A 139 2.77 21.57 -1.13
C ASN A 139 4.09 21.68 -1.91
N GLY A 140 4.00 21.75 -3.23
CA GLY A 140 5.09 22.20 -4.10
C GLY A 140 6.31 21.28 -4.22
N GLN A 141 6.23 20.06 -3.76
CA GLN A 141 7.35 19.10 -3.83
C GLN A 141 7.19 18.18 -5.02
N GLY A 142 8.27 17.96 -5.73
CA GLY A 142 8.29 17.04 -6.87
C GLY A 142 8.39 15.57 -6.46
N LEU A 143 8.13 14.67 -7.40
CA LEU A 143 8.14 13.21 -7.22
C LEU A 143 9.45 12.64 -6.64
N LYS A 144 10.55 13.38 -6.71
CA LYS A 144 11.88 12.91 -6.28
C LYS A 144 12.36 13.53 -4.97
N GLN A 145 11.47 14.16 -4.22
CA GLN A 145 11.82 14.79 -2.95
C GLN A 145 11.29 13.96 -1.77
N ARG A 146 12.10 13.87 -0.71
CA ARG A 146 11.66 13.26 0.54
C ARG A 146 10.53 14.10 1.16
N PRO A 147 9.51 13.44 1.74
CA PRO A 147 8.51 14.15 2.54
C PRO A 147 9.17 14.96 3.65
N MET A 148 8.62 16.13 3.94
CA MET A 148 9.12 16.99 5.03
C MET A 148 8.50 16.63 6.37
N ASN A 149 7.25 16.16 6.37
CA ASN A 149 6.57 15.70 7.57
C ASN A 149 6.80 14.21 7.80
N PRO A 150 6.79 13.73 9.05
CA PRO A 150 6.96 12.31 9.34
C PRO A 150 5.87 11.46 8.70
N THR A 151 6.25 10.30 8.20
CA THR A 151 5.33 9.28 7.69
C THR A 151 4.78 8.43 8.82
N ILE A 152 3.70 7.71 8.57
CA ILE A 152 3.14 6.74 9.53
C ILE A 152 4.18 5.70 9.97
N PHE A 153 5.09 5.27 9.09
CA PHE A 153 6.17 4.35 9.45
C PHE A 153 7.02 4.88 10.59
N GLU A 154 7.39 6.15 10.50
CA GLU A 154 8.23 6.82 11.50
C GLU A 154 7.52 6.98 12.83
N TYR A 155 6.22 7.29 12.82
CA TYR A 155 5.43 7.33 14.04
C TYR A 155 5.32 5.95 14.72
N LEU A 156 5.03 4.91 13.96
CA LEU A 156 4.97 3.53 14.46
C LEU A 156 6.30 3.12 15.10
N ARG A 157 7.41 3.34 14.41
CA ARG A 157 8.72 2.93 14.90
C ARG A 157 9.20 3.74 16.09
N ARG A 158 8.97 5.06 16.06
CA ARG A 158 9.44 5.94 17.13
C ARG A 158 8.61 5.85 18.39
N HIS A 159 7.30 5.81 18.26
CA HIS A 159 6.36 5.90 19.37
C HIS A 159 5.70 4.57 19.73
N GLY A 160 5.39 3.76 18.72
CA GLY A 160 4.80 2.44 18.94
C GLY A 160 5.82 1.36 19.31
N GLY A 161 7.12 1.67 19.18
CA GLY A 161 8.20 0.74 19.49
C GLY A 161 8.32 -0.44 18.49
N TYR A 162 7.75 -0.27 17.30
CA TYR A 162 7.87 -1.27 16.24
C TYR A 162 9.30 -1.35 15.71
N SER A 163 9.75 -2.56 15.40
CA SER A 163 11.06 -2.78 14.80
C SER A 163 11.09 -2.36 13.33
N ALA A 164 12.26 -2.35 12.70
CA ALA A 164 12.35 -2.05 11.28
C ALA A 164 11.68 -3.13 10.42
N THR A 165 11.75 -4.39 10.82
CA THR A 165 11.10 -5.50 10.14
C THR A 165 9.60 -5.59 10.38
N ASP A 166 9.06 -4.83 11.34
CA ASP A 166 7.62 -4.68 11.53
C ASP A 166 6.98 -3.67 10.57
N THR A 167 7.77 -2.93 9.77
CA THR A 167 7.27 -1.90 8.86
C THR A 167 7.87 -2.05 7.47
N TRP A 168 7.01 -2.23 6.47
CA TRP A 168 7.43 -2.45 5.09
C TRP A 168 6.66 -1.58 4.11
N PHE A 169 7.37 -1.15 3.09
CA PHE A 169 6.81 -0.54 1.88
C PHE A 169 7.18 -1.42 0.69
N VAL A 170 6.17 -1.99 0.02
CA VAL A 170 6.35 -2.83 -1.18
C VAL A 170 5.69 -2.16 -2.37
N GLY A 171 6.47 -1.86 -3.41
CA GLY A 171 5.96 -1.22 -4.61
C GLY A 171 7.05 -0.67 -5.50
N ASN A 172 6.73 -0.47 -6.75
CA ASN A 172 7.70 0.02 -7.75
C ASN A 172 7.61 1.53 -7.97
N GLY A 173 6.49 2.14 -7.59
CA GLY A 173 6.27 3.58 -7.63
C GLY A 173 6.05 4.16 -9.02
N ILE A 174 5.71 5.43 -9.02
CA ILE A 174 5.62 6.27 -10.21
C ILE A 174 6.88 7.12 -10.25
N ASP A 175 7.59 7.14 -11.38
CA ASP A 175 8.79 7.94 -11.63
C ASP A 175 9.85 7.90 -10.51
N GLY A 176 9.97 6.78 -9.81
CA GLY A 176 10.93 6.61 -8.73
C GLY A 176 10.59 7.37 -7.44
N SER A 177 9.33 7.80 -7.27
CA SER A 177 8.86 8.43 -6.03
C SER A 177 8.82 7.48 -4.83
N VAL A 178 8.60 6.18 -5.08
CA VAL A 178 8.42 5.16 -4.04
C VAL A 178 9.58 5.08 -3.05
N PRO A 179 10.85 5.07 -3.45
CA PRO A 179 11.97 5.06 -2.51
C PRO A 179 12.01 6.27 -1.59
N LEU A 180 11.30 7.34 -1.97
CA LEU A 180 11.27 8.58 -1.21
C LEU A 180 10.18 8.60 -0.13
N LEU A 181 9.25 7.65 -0.14
CA LEU A 181 8.08 7.63 0.73
C LEU A 181 8.23 6.76 1.98
N ASN A 182 9.25 5.95 2.08
CA ASN A 182 9.46 5.05 3.22
C ASN A 182 10.01 5.74 4.48
N TYR A 183 10.44 7.00 4.38
CA TYR A 183 10.78 7.89 5.49
C TYR A 183 10.84 9.35 5.03
N SER A 184 10.81 10.28 5.97
CA SER A 184 10.82 11.73 5.73
C SER A 184 12.23 12.34 5.85
N ALA A 185 12.35 13.62 5.48
CA ALA A 185 13.50 14.44 5.76
C ALA A 185 13.41 15.17 7.11
N HIS A 186 12.41 14.84 7.94
CA HIS A 186 12.17 15.52 9.21
C HIS A 186 13.29 15.26 10.22
N GLU A 187 13.82 16.33 10.83
CA GLU A 187 15.03 16.29 11.69
C GLU A 187 14.92 15.33 12.88
N ASN A 188 13.74 15.21 13.47
CA ASN A 188 13.50 14.39 14.65
C ASN A 188 13.01 12.97 14.33
N TYR A 189 12.80 12.65 13.06
CA TYR A 189 12.33 11.34 12.58
C TYR A 189 13.32 10.77 11.57
N GLY A 190 13.04 10.88 10.30
CA GLY A 190 13.98 10.53 9.24
C GLY A 190 14.29 9.04 9.15
N ILE A 191 15.38 8.73 8.48
CA ILE A 191 15.76 7.37 8.08
C ILE A 191 15.81 6.36 9.22
N GLN A 192 16.23 6.78 10.40
CA GLN A 192 16.37 5.88 11.57
C GLN A 192 15.04 5.23 12.00
N TYR A 193 13.92 5.87 11.65
CA TYR A 193 12.58 5.38 11.89
C TYR A 193 11.84 5.01 10.61
N GLY A 194 12.52 4.96 9.47
CA GLY A 194 11.94 4.61 8.19
C GLY A 194 11.56 3.13 8.07
N ALA A 195 10.68 2.80 7.10
CA ALA A 195 10.32 1.43 6.78
C ALA A 195 11.37 0.76 5.90
N ASN A 196 11.46 -0.56 5.99
CA ASN A 196 12.09 -1.36 4.97
C ASN A 196 11.34 -1.21 3.63
N PHE A 197 12.07 -1.24 2.54
CA PHE A 197 11.54 -0.96 1.21
C PHE A 197 11.89 -2.09 0.25
N LEU A 198 10.90 -2.53 -0.51
CA LEU A 198 11.06 -3.54 -1.55
C LEU A 198 10.40 -3.07 -2.85
N ALA A 199 11.17 -2.98 -3.93
CA ALA A 199 10.69 -2.71 -5.29
C ALA A 199 10.83 -3.97 -6.15
N PRO A 200 9.82 -4.85 -6.21
CA PRO A 200 9.97 -6.18 -6.81
C PRO A 200 10.39 -6.16 -8.27
N LEU A 201 9.79 -5.32 -9.11
CA LEU A 201 10.14 -5.24 -10.52
C LEU A 201 11.55 -4.72 -10.78
N VAL A 202 12.08 -3.89 -9.89
CA VAL A 202 13.44 -3.39 -9.99
C VAL A 202 14.44 -4.41 -9.45
N THR A 203 14.11 -5.05 -8.32
CA THR A 203 15.00 -5.96 -7.61
C THR A 203 15.07 -7.34 -8.26
N PHE A 204 13.94 -7.87 -8.71
CA PHE A 204 13.80 -9.27 -9.15
C PHE A 204 13.38 -9.43 -10.62
N ASN A 205 13.38 -8.37 -11.41
CA ASN A 205 13.18 -8.49 -12.86
C ASN A 205 14.29 -9.38 -13.45
N PRO A 206 13.99 -10.29 -14.39
CA PRO A 206 14.99 -11.16 -15.01
C PRO A 206 16.21 -10.41 -15.56
N THR A 207 15.98 -9.26 -16.21
CA THR A 207 17.08 -8.43 -16.72
C THR A 207 17.92 -7.85 -15.58
N THR A 208 17.28 -7.43 -14.48
CA THR A 208 17.98 -6.91 -13.30
C THR A 208 18.72 -8.04 -12.58
N PHE A 209 18.11 -9.23 -12.50
CA PHE A 209 18.73 -10.42 -11.93
C PHE A 209 20.01 -10.80 -12.68
N ASP A 210 19.98 -10.81 -14.01
CA ASP A 210 21.17 -11.08 -14.82
C ASP A 210 22.29 -10.08 -14.52
N HIS A 211 21.97 -8.81 -14.39
CA HIS A 211 22.96 -7.78 -14.06
C HIS A 211 23.44 -7.84 -12.60
N LEU A 212 22.57 -8.09 -11.64
CA LEU A 212 22.93 -8.15 -10.22
C LEU A 212 23.53 -9.51 -9.85
N GLY A 213 23.01 -10.61 -10.38
CA GLY A 213 23.47 -11.97 -10.11
C GLY A 213 24.84 -12.30 -10.68
N HIS A 214 25.14 -11.76 -11.84
CA HIS A 214 26.44 -11.96 -12.49
C HIS A 214 27.50 -10.91 -12.15
N GLY A 215 27.17 -9.87 -11.47
CA GLY A 215 28.03 -8.94 -10.71
C GLY A 215 29.25 -8.32 -11.38
N LYS A 216 29.42 -8.40 -12.70
CA LYS A 216 30.74 -8.31 -13.24
C LYS A 216 31.00 -7.24 -14.29
N ILE A 217 29.99 -6.73 -14.95
CA ILE A 217 30.28 -5.85 -16.09
C ILE A 217 29.30 -4.69 -16.07
N TYR A 218 29.62 -3.73 -15.24
CA TYR A 218 28.95 -2.45 -15.27
C TYR A 218 29.72 -1.53 -16.20
N HIS A 219 29.09 -1.16 -17.28
CA HIS A 219 29.57 -0.22 -18.25
C HIS A 219 28.43 0.61 -18.77
N PRO A 220 28.69 1.83 -19.10
CA PRO A 220 29.50 2.85 -18.45
C PRO A 220 28.83 3.32 -17.13
N GLU A 221 29.60 3.90 -16.27
CA GLU A 221 29.15 4.32 -14.92
C GLU A 221 27.86 5.15 -14.90
N ASN A 222 27.59 5.93 -15.94
CA ASN A 222 26.43 6.81 -16.02
C ASN A 222 25.10 6.06 -16.29
N GLU A 223 25.13 4.95 -17.00
CA GLU A 223 23.91 4.18 -17.36
C GLU A 223 23.50 3.20 -16.27
N LEU A 224 24.47 2.75 -15.48
CA LEU A 224 24.24 1.76 -14.43
C LEU A 224 24.18 2.36 -13.03
N SER A 225 24.28 3.66 -12.90
CA SER A 225 24.25 4.35 -11.60
C SER A 225 23.02 3.99 -10.75
N PRO A 226 21.78 3.90 -11.27
CA PRO A 226 20.63 3.46 -10.48
C PRO A 226 20.75 2.02 -10.00
N MET A 227 21.23 1.11 -10.84
CA MET A 227 21.40 -0.30 -10.50
C MET A 227 22.55 -0.51 -9.52
N TYR A 228 23.64 0.23 -9.69
CA TYR A 228 24.75 0.21 -8.76
C TYR A 228 24.34 0.73 -7.37
N LYS A 229 23.53 1.76 -7.33
CA LYS A 229 22.93 2.28 -6.08
C LYS A 229 22.01 1.25 -5.43
N LEU A 230 21.18 0.57 -6.21
CA LEU A 230 20.32 -0.50 -5.71
C LEU A 230 21.17 -1.66 -5.17
N LYS A 231 22.17 -2.13 -5.93
CA LYS A 231 23.08 -3.18 -5.45
C LYS A 231 23.76 -2.78 -4.14
N THR A 232 24.31 -1.56 -4.09
CA THR A 232 24.97 -1.06 -2.88
C THR A 232 23.99 -0.95 -1.71
N PHE A 233 22.76 -0.56 -1.97
CA PHE A 233 21.67 -0.52 -0.97
C PHE A 233 21.38 -1.93 -0.43
N LEU A 234 21.27 -2.92 -1.31
CA LEU A 234 21.06 -4.33 -0.93
C LEU A 234 22.29 -4.90 -0.20
N ASP A 235 23.49 -4.67 -0.72
CA ASP A 235 24.75 -5.13 -0.12
C ASP A 235 24.99 -4.55 1.29
N ASN A 236 24.50 -3.33 1.52
CA ASN A 236 24.54 -2.66 2.84
C ASN A 236 23.30 -2.97 3.71
N THR A 237 22.61 -4.04 3.40
CA THR A 237 21.47 -4.49 4.21
C THR A 237 20.39 -3.42 4.38
N PHE A 238 20.00 -2.82 3.25
CA PHE A 238 18.99 -1.74 3.22
C PHE A 238 19.39 -0.48 3.99
N SER A 239 20.66 -0.31 4.32
CA SER A 239 21.20 0.93 4.82
C SER A 239 21.38 1.93 3.68
N GLN A 240 21.11 3.20 3.94
CA GLN A 240 21.40 4.21 2.92
C GLN A 240 22.89 4.44 2.70
N TYR A 241 23.17 4.95 1.54
CA TYR A 241 24.49 5.30 1.04
C TYR A 241 25.25 6.19 2.01
N GLY A 242 26.32 5.64 2.55
CA GLY A 242 27.24 6.39 3.40
C GLY A 242 26.73 6.60 4.82
N SER A 243 27.60 6.36 5.75
CA SER A 243 27.37 6.54 7.20
C SER A 243 26.95 7.95 7.61
N ALA A 244 27.12 8.93 6.75
CA ALA A 244 26.76 10.33 7.02
C ALA A 244 25.24 10.59 7.03
N LEU A 245 24.42 9.69 6.47
CA LEU A 245 22.97 9.86 6.36
C LEU A 245 22.18 8.95 7.31
N GLY A 246 22.86 8.17 8.14
CA GLY A 246 22.20 7.19 9.01
C GLY A 246 21.77 5.92 8.32
N SER A 247 21.04 5.07 9.04
CA SER A 247 20.50 3.80 8.53
C SER A 247 19.06 3.64 9.00
N LEU A 248 18.33 2.67 8.39
CA LEU A 248 16.96 2.33 8.79
C LEU A 248 16.85 1.79 10.23
N GLY A 249 17.94 1.72 10.95
CA GLY A 249 17.95 1.27 12.34
C GLY A 249 17.63 -0.20 12.51
N ASN A 250 17.81 -1.03 11.47
CA ASN A 250 17.76 -2.47 11.61
C ASN A 250 18.85 -2.95 12.56
N THR A 251 18.54 -3.85 13.47
CA THR A 251 19.54 -4.57 14.28
C THR A 251 20.32 -5.54 13.42
N GLU A 252 21.41 -6.11 13.92
CA GLU A 252 22.18 -7.11 13.18
C GLU A 252 21.36 -8.39 12.92
N GLU A 253 20.49 -8.76 13.85
CA GLU A 253 19.57 -9.89 13.71
C GLU A 253 18.53 -9.58 12.62
N GLU A 254 17.96 -8.39 12.60
CA GLU A 254 17.02 -7.97 11.55
C GLU A 254 17.68 -7.91 10.18
N LYS A 255 18.91 -7.42 10.08
CA LYS A 255 19.70 -7.44 8.84
C LYS A 255 19.94 -8.85 8.33
N GLN A 256 20.23 -9.78 9.25
CA GLN A 256 20.43 -11.17 8.89
C GLN A 256 19.12 -11.79 8.38
N LEU A 257 17.97 -11.54 9.04
CA LEU A 257 16.67 -12.00 8.58
C LEU A 257 16.31 -11.44 7.20
N ILE A 258 16.57 -10.15 6.97
CA ILE A 258 16.34 -9.51 5.66
C ILE A 258 17.22 -10.17 4.58
N LYS A 259 18.47 -10.45 4.90
CA LYS A 259 19.38 -11.14 3.97
C LYS A 259 18.92 -12.56 3.65
N GLU A 260 18.47 -13.30 4.62
CA GLU A 260 17.89 -14.65 4.44
C GLU A 260 16.63 -14.60 3.59
N PHE A 261 15.73 -13.65 3.87
CA PHE A 261 14.54 -13.37 3.06
C PHE A 261 14.90 -13.05 1.61
N MET A 262 15.87 -12.17 1.37
CA MET A 262 16.28 -11.82 0.01
C MET A 262 16.84 -13.03 -0.76
N ASN A 263 17.65 -13.85 -0.10
CA ASN A 263 18.17 -15.10 -0.71
C ASN A 263 17.01 -16.05 -1.06
N LEU A 264 16.06 -16.22 -0.13
CA LEU A 264 14.86 -17.02 -0.38
C LEU A 264 14.05 -16.50 -1.56
N MET A 265 13.91 -15.17 -1.69
CA MET A 265 13.19 -14.56 -2.81
C MET A 265 13.91 -14.81 -4.15
N TYR A 266 15.24 -14.70 -4.19
CA TYR A 266 15.99 -15.05 -5.41
C TYR A 266 15.79 -16.51 -5.79
N ASP A 267 15.81 -17.42 -4.84
CA ASP A 267 15.55 -18.85 -5.07
C ASP A 267 14.12 -19.08 -5.57
N LYS A 268 13.13 -18.43 -4.95
CA LYS A 268 11.72 -18.54 -5.37
C LYS A 268 11.48 -17.97 -6.79
N VAL A 269 12.11 -16.86 -7.12
CA VAL A 269 12.04 -16.29 -8.48
C VAL A 269 12.67 -17.25 -9.51
N ALA A 270 13.84 -17.76 -9.22
CA ALA A 270 14.53 -18.72 -10.10
C ALA A 270 13.72 -20.01 -10.33
N ASN A 271 12.95 -20.45 -9.35
CA ASN A 271 12.11 -21.65 -9.40
C ASN A 271 10.65 -21.36 -9.80
N GLY A 272 10.25 -20.10 -10.02
CA GLY A 272 8.87 -19.72 -10.35
C GLY A 272 7.87 -20.02 -9.24
N THR A 273 8.26 -19.89 -7.97
CA THR A 273 7.44 -20.26 -6.81
C THR A 273 7.01 -19.07 -5.93
N ILE A 274 7.18 -17.84 -6.42
CA ILE A 274 6.60 -16.65 -5.79
C ILE A 274 5.07 -16.76 -5.85
N ASN A 275 4.40 -16.41 -4.76
CA ASN A 275 2.94 -16.44 -4.66
C ASN A 275 2.27 -15.29 -5.45
N ILE A 276 2.47 -15.28 -6.76
CA ILE A 276 1.94 -14.23 -7.66
C ILE A 276 0.47 -14.53 -7.97
N PRO A 277 -0.43 -13.52 -7.90
CA PRO A 277 -1.79 -13.65 -8.40
C PRO A 277 -1.81 -14.18 -9.85
N PRO A 278 -2.73 -15.10 -10.19
CA PRO A 278 -2.77 -15.73 -11.51
C PRO A 278 -3.34 -14.79 -12.58
N VAL A 279 -2.74 -13.64 -12.76
CA VAL A 279 -3.06 -12.65 -13.80
C VAL A 279 -1.79 -12.37 -14.60
N SER A 280 -1.88 -12.47 -15.93
CA SER A 280 -0.74 -12.28 -16.81
C SER A 280 -0.36 -10.82 -16.97
N ASP A 281 0.91 -10.57 -17.22
CA ASP A 281 1.50 -9.29 -17.66
C ASP A 281 1.10 -8.07 -16.83
N ASN A 282 1.12 -8.22 -15.49
CA ASN A 282 0.71 -7.17 -14.60
C ASN A 282 1.74 -6.94 -13.48
N GLY A 283 2.35 -5.75 -13.47
CA GLY A 283 3.33 -5.37 -12.47
C GLY A 283 2.77 -5.26 -11.06
N ASP A 284 1.49 -4.90 -10.92
CA ASP A 284 0.81 -4.84 -9.61
C ASP A 284 0.60 -6.25 -9.05
N ALA A 285 0.26 -7.24 -9.89
CA ALA A 285 0.18 -8.63 -9.46
C ALA A 285 1.53 -9.15 -8.96
N TYR A 286 2.61 -8.79 -9.65
CA TYR A 286 3.97 -9.13 -9.21
C TYR A 286 4.30 -8.47 -7.87
N THR A 287 3.96 -7.20 -7.71
CA THR A 287 4.10 -6.46 -6.45
C THR A 287 3.33 -7.12 -5.30
N VAL A 288 2.08 -7.52 -5.54
CA VAL A 288 1.25 -8.23 -4.54
C VAL A 288 1.84 -9.60 -4.20
N GLY A 289 2.39 -10.33 -5.17
CA GLY A 289 3.08 -11.59 -4.89
C GLY A 289 4.18 -11.41 -3.85
N PHE A 290 5.03 -10.41 -4.01
CA PHE A 290 6.08 -10.11 -3.02
C PHE A 290 5.54 -9.52 -1.72
N ALA A 291 4.43 -8.82 -1.74
CA ALA A 291 3.74 -8.40 -0.52
C ALA A 291 3.25 -9.61 0.29
N CYS A 292 2.72 -10.65 -0.38
CA CYS A 292 2.37 -11.92 0.26
C CYS A 292 3.59 -12.60 0.88
N GLU A 293 4.74 -12.61 0.20
CA GLU A 293 5.98 -13.19 0.74
C GLU A 293 6.51 -12.42 1.97
N VAL A 294 6.41 -11.08 1.95
CA VAL A 294 6.76 -10.25 3.12
C VAL A 294 5.83 -10.55 4.29
N LEU A 295 4.52 -10.68 4.05
CA LEU A 295 3.55 -11.04 5.07
C LEU A 295 3.81 -12.41 5.66
N ASP A 296 4.06 -13.41 4.83
CA ASP A 296 4.34 -14.78 5.26
C ASP A 296 5.62 -14.86 6.10
N TYR A 297 6.68 -14.18 5.68
CA TYR A 297 7.99 -14.30 6.33
C TYR A 297 8.11 -13.43 7.59
N PHE A 298 7.77 -12.14 7.50
CA PHE A 298 7.98 -11.18 8.60
C PHE A 298 6.77 -10.96 9.48
N LYS A 299 5.56 -11.16 8.97
CA LYS A 299 4.30 -10.81 9.65
C LYS A 299 4.34 -9.39 10.21
N PRO A 300 4.64 -8.38 9.36
CA PRO A 300 4.86 -7.01 9.82
C PRO A 300 3.59 -6.44 10.45
N ALA A 301 3.76 -5.55 11.42
CA ALA A 301 2.63 -4.81 11.99
C ALA A 301 2.02 -3.85 10.96
N PHE A 302 2.86 -3.29 10.07
CA PHE A 302 2.38 -2.41 9.00
C PHE A 302 3.06 -2.71 7.67
N LEU A 303 2.25 -3.08 6.69
CA LEU A 303 2.66 -3.26 5.29
C LEU A 303 1.90 -2.26 4.42
N CYS A 304 2.62 -1.42 3.69
CA CYS A 304 2.09 -0.60 2.61
C CYS A 304 2.40 -1.24 1.27
N VAL A 305 1.38 -1.44 0.44
CA VAL A 305 1.49 -2.00 -0.92
C VAL A 305 1.08 -0.94 -1.92
N ASN A 306 1.97 -0.57 -2.85
CA ASN A 306 1.73 0.47 -3.83
C ASN A 306 1.52 -0.14 -5.21
N LEU A 307 0.30 -0.02 -5.74
CA LEU A 307 -0.12 -0.50 -7.06
C LEU A 307 -0.14 0.68 -8.02
N SER A 308 0.62 0.62 -9.12
CA SER A 308 0.84 1.79 -9.98
C SER A 308 0.43 1.60 -11.44
N ASN A 309 -0.04 0.42 -11.84
CA ASN A 309 -0.37 0.15 -13.24
C ASN A 309 -1.57 0.96 -13.76
N VAL A 310 -2.43 1.46 -12.88
CA VAL A 310 -3.59 2.30 -13.24
C VAL A 310 -3.18 3.67 -13.80
N ASP A 311 -1.91 4.07 -13.64
CA ASP A 311 -1.40 5.35 -14.16
C ASP A 311 -1.34 5.40 -15.70
N VAL A 312 -1.37 4.27 -16.36
CA VAL A 312 -1.47 4.18 -17.82
C VAL A 312 -2.67 4.95 -18.39
N CYS A 313 -3.65 5.28 -17.56
CA CYS A 313 -4.88 6.02 -17.91
C CYS A 313 -4.63 7.36 -18.64
N HIS A 314 -3.46 7.96 -18.51
CA HIS A 314 -3.08 9.18 -19.23
C HIS A 314 -3.08 9.03 -20.75
N SER A 315 -2.82 7.82 -21.24
CA SER A 315 -2.62 7.55 -22.66
C SER A 315 -3.34 6.32 -23.19
N ASP A 316 -3.77 5.42 -22.30
CA ASP A 316 -4.37 4.13 -22.64
C ASP A 316 -5.52 3.80 -21.68
N TYR A 317 -6.74 4.08 -22.11
CA TYR A 317 -7.93 3.79 -21.33
C TYR A 317 -8.19 2.30 -21.18
N SER A 318 -8.01 1.55 -22.27
CA SER A 318 -8.16 0.09 -22.27
C SER A 318 -7.18 -0.56 -21.30
N GLY A 319 -5.93 -0.11 -21.32
CA GLY A 319 -4.90 -0.52 -20.38
C GLY A 319 -5.27 -0.22 -18.94
N TYR A 320 -5.81 0.98 -18.68
CA TYR A 320 -6.27 1.40 -17.35
C TYR A 320 -7.38 0.49 -16.79
N VAL A 321 -8.44 0.25 -17.56
CA VAL A 321 -9.55 -0.59 -17.11
C VAL A 321 -9.09 -2.03 -16.88
N SER A 322 -8.21 -2.53 -17.75
CA SER A 322 -7.58 -3.84 -17.58
C SER A 322 -6.68 -3.90 -16.34
N ALA A 323 -5.89 -2.86 -16.08
CA ALA A 323 -5.04 -2.76 -14.89
C ALA A 323 -5.88 -2.71 -13.61
N LEU A 324 -6.97 -1.93 -13.59
CA LEU A 324 -7.88 -1.82 -12.46
C LEU A 324 -8.53 -3.17 -12.12
N HIS A 325 -9.00 -3.91 -13.15
CA HIS A 325 -9.58 -5.24 -12.98
C HIS A 325 -8.56 -6.25 -12.42
N ARG A 326 -7.32 -6.23 -12.94
CA ARG A 326 -6.24 -7.09 -12.43
C ARG A 326 -5.78 -6.71 -11.02
N ALA A 327 -5.78 -5.42 -10.71
CA ALA A 327 -5.48 -4.94 -9.35
C ALA A 327 -6.56 -5.40 -8.34
N ASP A 328 -7.85 -5.35 -8.71
CA ASP A 328 -8.94 -5.93 -7.91
C ASP A 328 -8.71 -7.42 -7.62
N HIS A 329 -8.34 -8.18 -8.65
CA HIS A 329 -8.03 -9.60 -8.50
C HIS A 329 -6.80 -9.82 -7.60
N ALA A 330 -5.77 -9.00 -7.74
CA ALA A 330 -4.58 -9.07 -6.92
C ALA A 330 -4.87 -8.74 -5.44
N VAL A 331 -5.73 -7.76 -5.17
CA VAL A 331 -6.20 -7.47 -3.80
C VAL A 331 -7.01 -8.63 -3.23
N GLY A 332 -7.86 -9.26 -4.05
CA GLY A 332 -8.58 -10.48 -3.67
C GLY A 332 -7.62 -11.64 -3.29
N HIS A 333 -6.55 -11.81 -4.06
CA HIS A 333 -5.50 -12.80 -3.77
C HIS A 333 -4.78 -12.51 -2.45
N LEU A 334 -4.40 -11.26 -2.25
CA LEU A 334 -3.77 -10.79 -1.00
C LEU A 334 -4.66 -11.08 0.22
N TRP A 335 -5.95 -10.76 0.11
CA TRP A 335 -6.91 -11.03 1.18
C TRP A 335 -7.09 -12.52 1.45
N ASN A 336 -7.19 -13.36 0.41
CA ASN A 336 -7.23 -14.81 0.58
C ASN A 336 -5.99 -15.36 1.29
N MET A 337 -4.80 -14.86 0.92
CA MET A 337 -3.57 -15.22 1.61
C MET A 337 -3.64 -14.85 3.09
N ILE A 338 -4.05 -13.62 3.42
CA ILE A 338 -4.20 -13.17 4.81
C ILE A 338 -5.17 -14.07 5.58
N GLN A 339 -6.35 -14.35 5.01
CA GLN A 339 -7.38 -15.16 5.67
C GLN A 339 -7.03 -16.64 5.81
N SER A 340 -6.14 -17.15 4.97
CA SER A 340 -5.65 -18.55 5.05
C SER A 340 -4.44 -18.73 5.96
N HIS A 341 -3.77 -17.63 6.34
CA HIS A 341 -2.58 -17.69 7.17
C HIS A 341 -2.95 -17.73 8.68
N PRO A 342 -2.46 -18.70 9.47
CA PRO A 342 -2.91 -18.90 10.85
C PRO A 342 -2.62 -17.71 11.79
N ASP A 343 -1.54 -16.96 11.54
CA ASP A 343 -1.15 -15.84 12.39
C ASP A 343 -1.76 -14.51 11.92
N LEU A 344 -2.26 -14.41 10.67
CA LEU A 344 -2.80 -13.18 10.09
C LEU A 344 -4.33 -13.17 10.07
N ALA A 345 -4.97 -14.34 9.91
CA ALA A 345 -6.41 -14.45 9.85
C ALA A 345 -7.06 -13.93 11.15
N GLY A 346 -8.04 -13.03 11.01
CA GLY A 346 -8.72 -12.41 12.16
C GLY A 346 -7.89 -11.38 12.94
N ASN A 347 -6.62 -11.16 12.58
CA ASN A 347 -5.71 -10.22 13.24
C ASN A 347 -5.24 -9.09 12.31
N THR A 348 -5.64 -9.11 11.04
CA THR A 348 -5.21 -8.14 10.02
C THR A 348 -6.36 -7.28 9.54
N THR A 349 -6.17 -5.98 9.52
CA THR A 349 -7.06 -5.03 8.83
C THR A 349 -6.43 -4.64 7.50
N LEU A 350 -7.20 -4.79 6.41
CA LEU A 350 -6.85 -4.29 5.09
C LEU A 350 -7.56 -2.97 4.85
N ILE A 351 -6.84 -1.98 4.33
CA ILE A 351 -7.34 -0.67 3.88
C ILE A 351 -6.92 -0.52 2.42
N ALA A 352 -7.86 -0.26 1.53
CA ALA A 352 -7.59 0.00 0.12
C ALA A 352 -8.10 1.40 -0.25
N ILE A 353 -7.22 2.25 -0.80
CA ILE A 353 -7.51 3.65 -1.08
C ILE A 353 -6.71 4.14 -2.29
N PRO A 354 -7.34 4.82 -3.27
CA PRO A 354 -6.62 5.57 -4.30
C PRO A 354 -6.01 6.85 -3.73
N GLU A 355 -4.93 7.30 -4.33
CA GLU A 355 -4.28 8.57 -3.98
C GLU A 355 -5.04 9.79 -4.50
N CYS A 356 -5.64 9.65 -5.69
CA CYS A 356 -6.53 10.61 -6.34
C CYS A 356 -7.51 9.87 -7.25
N GLY A 357 -8.47 10.59 -7.82
CA GLY A 357 -9.33 10.14 -8.90
C GLY A 357 -8.76 10.49 -10.28
N ARG A 358 -9.64 10.50 -11.29
CA ARG A 358 -9.35 10.96 -12.65
C ARG A 358 -10.42 11.94 -13.10
N ASN A 359 -10.13 12.71 -14.15
CA ASN A 359 -11.02 13.72 -14.69
C ASN A 359 -12.39 13.15 -15.11
N LEU A 360 -13.41 13.96 -15.06
CA LEU A 360 -14.74 13.61 -15.56
C LEU A 360 -14.73 13.50 -17.09
N LEU A 361 -14.09 14.46 -17.75
CA LEU A 361 -13.99 14.50 -19.20
C LEU A 361 -12.66 13.90 -19.68
N PRO A 362 -12.66 13.18 -20.81
CA PRO A 362 -11.45 12.62 -21.38
C PRO A 362 -10.52 13.71 -21.93
N ASN A 363 -9.24 13.36 -22.05
CA ASN A 363 -8.29 14.16 -22.82
C ASN A 363 -8.38 13.83 -24.32
N SER A 364 -7.47 14.38 -25.13
CA SER A 364 -7.48 14.19 -26.59
C SER A 364 -6.73 12.95 -27.08
N ILE A 365 -6.17 12.17 -26.18
CA ILE A 365 -5.39 10.98 -26.53
C ILE A 365 -6.35 9.79 -26.67
N LEU A 366 -6.27 9.13 -27.80
CA LEU A 366 -7.01 7.88 -28.06
C LEU A 366 -6.04 6.71 -27.96
N ASP A 367 -6.48 5.66 -27.27
CA ASP A 367 -5.76 4.39 -27.25
C ASP A 367 -5.93 3.61 -28.57
N GLU A 368 -5.31 2.43 -28.66
CA GLU A 368 -5.39 1.56 -29.85
C GLU A 368 -6.82 1.12 -30.18
N ASN A 369 -7.71 1.08 -29.19
CA ASN A 369 -9.12 0.74 -29.31
C ASN A 369 -10.02 1.94 -29.60
N GLN A 370 -9.43 3.13 -29.80
CA GLN A 370 -10.12 4.42 -30.05
C GLN A 370 -10.90 4.94 -28.84
N TRP A 371 -10.54 4.51 -27.62
CA TRP A 371 -11.05 5.08 -26.38
C TRP A 371 -10.20 6.25 -25.93
N ALA A 372 -10.83 7.34 -25.52
CA ALA A 372 -10.13 8.50 -25.02
C ALA A 372 -9.64 8.28 -23.58
N ALA A 373 -8.44 8.70 -23.32
CA ALA A 373 -7.76 8.62 -22.04
C ALA A 373 -8.20 9.73 -21.06
N PHE A 374 -7.79 9.63 -19.79
CA PHE A 374 -8.18 10.60 -18.75
C PHE A 374 -6.97 11.03 -17.93
N ASP A 375 -6.83 12.34 -17.78
CA ASP A 375 -5.88 12.96 -16.84
C ASP A 375 -6.48 13.06 -15.42
N HIS A 376 -5.80 13.77 -14.52
CA HIS A 376 -6.23 14.03 -13.15
C HIS A 376 -5.95 15.50 -12.78
N SER A 377 -6.83 16.42 -13.15
CA SER A 377 -6.64 17.85 -12.95
C SER A 377 -7.92 18.61 -12.61
N ASP A 378 -9.10 18.00 -12.78
CA ASP A 378 -10.40 18.59 -12.47
C ASP A 378 -10.92 18.16 -11.08
N GLU A 379 -12.11 18.66 -10.71
CA GLU A 379 -12.74 18.36 -9.41
C GLU A 379 -13.11 16.86 -9.25
N ASN A 380 -13.38 16.14 -10.35
CA ASN A 380 -13.66 14.70 -10.28
C ASN A 380 -12.41 13.90 -9.86
N ALA A 381 -11.22 14.42 -10.15
CA ALA A 381 -9.96 13.84 -9.69
C ALA A 381 -9.75 13.93 -8.17
N LEU A 382 -10.55 14.74 -7.48
CA LEU A 382 -10.55 14.82 -6.01
C LEU A 382 -11.55 13.86 -5.36
N ARG A 383 -12.23 13.01 -6.12
CA ARG A 383 -13.23 12.05 -5.65
C ARG A 383 -12.64 10.65 -5.69
N ILE A 384 -12.49 10.03 -4.52
CA ILE A 384 -11.94 8.67 -4.36
C ILE A 384 -12.86 7.84 -3.46
N PHE A 385 -12.58 6.56 -3.34
CA PHE A 385 -13.20 5.69 -2.34
C PHE A 385 -12.17 5.24 -1.29
N SER A 386 -12.65 4.69 -0.19
CA SER A 386 -11.84 3.88 0.73
C SER A 386 -12.61 2.64 1.14
N LEU A 387 -11.93 1.50 1.17
CA LEU A 387 -12.50 0.22 1.57
C LEU A 387 -11.68 -0.36 2.71
N MET A 388 -12.35 -0.79 3.77
CA MET A 388 -11.71 -1.40 4.93
C MET A 388 -12.36 -2.75 5.24
N ALA A 389 -11.55 -3.76 5.54
CA ALA A 389 -12.03 -5.07 6.01
C ALA A 389 -11.07 -5.62 7.08
N GLY A 390 -11.62 -6.27 8.11
CA GLY A 390 -10.80 -6.85 9.18
C GLY A 390 -11.45 -6.76 10.56
N PRO A 391 -10.70 -7.06 11.63
CA PRO A 391 -11.19 -6.97 13.00
C PRO A 391 -11.74 -5.58 13.33
N ALA A 392 -12.85 -5.52 14.06
CA ALA A 392 -13.55 -4.30 14.47
C ALA A 392 -14.08 -3.42 13.31
N ILE A 393 -14.05 -3.91 12.06
CA ILE A 393 -14.65 -3.21 10.92
C ILE A 393 -16.03 -3.82 10.65
N PRO A 394 -17.13 -3.02 10.72
CA PRO A 394 -18.46 -3.52 10.39
C PRO A 394 -18.54 -4.06 8.97
N GLY A 395 -19.10 -5.25 8.81
CA GLY A 395 -19.33 -5.86 7.50
C GLY A 395 -20.56 -5.25 6.81
N ASN A 396 -20.51 -5.20 5.47
CA ASN A 396 -21.60 -4.76 4.60
C ASN A 396 -22.11 -3.33 4.90
N LEU A 397 -21.24 -2.45 5.40
CA LEU A 397 -21.54 -1.04 5.63
C LEU A 397 -21.04 -0.21 4.45
N THR A 398 -21.91 0.68 3.95
CA THR A 398 -21.55 1.66 2.92
C THR A 398 -21.90 3.06 3.41
N LEU A 399 -20.91 3.94 3.39
CA LEU A 399 -20.99 5.32 3.85
C LEU A 399 -20.68 6.29 2.70
N GLY A 400 -21.35 7.45 2.72
CA GLY A 400 -21.21 8.46 1.69
C GLY A 400 -21.90 8.10 0.37
N GLY A 401 -21.80 9.00 -0.58
CA GLY A 401 -22.37 8.86 -1.91
C GLY A 401 -21.97 10.03 -2.78
N GLU A 402 -22.41 10.04 -4.01
CA GLU A 402 -22.04 11.06 -4.98
C GLU A 402 -22.33 12.48 -4.47
N GLY A 403 -21.30 13.33 -4.45
CA GLY A 403 -21.37 14.70 -3.93
C GLY A 403 -21.49 14.82 -2.40
N ASN A 404 -21.36 13.71 -1.67
CA ASN A 404 -21.39 13.69 -0.21
C ASN A 404 -20.22 12.88 0.35
N PRO A 405 -18.99 13.41 0.27
CA PRO A 405 -17.81 12.71 0.76
C PRO A 405 -17.83 12.53 2.27
N ILE A 406 -17.43 11.35 2.72
CA ILE A 406 -17.25 11.01 4.14
C ILE A 406 -15.76 10.84 4.43
N GLY A 407 -15.18 11.83 5.11
CA GLY A 407 -13.75 11.87 5.39
C GLY A 407 -12.91 12.36 4.21
N GLN A 408 -11.61 12.31 4.40
CA GLN A 408 -10.62 12.75 3.42
C GLN A 408 -9.44 11.76 3.33
N VAL A 409 -8.64 11.87 2.30
CA VAL A 409 -7.53 10.94 2.00
C VAL A 409 -6.54 10.80 3.15
N THR A 410 -6.30 11.86 3.91
CA THR A 410 -5.41 11.88 5.08
C THR A 410 -5.92 11.04 6.26
N ASN A 411 -7.20 10.70 6.26
CA ASN A 411 -7.78 9.82 7.29
C ASN A 411 -7.13 8.43 7.30
N ALA A 412 -6.62 7.96 6.16
CA ALA A 412 -5.95 6.67 6.06
C ALA A 412 -4.76 6.57 7.03
N MET A 413 -3.89 7.58 7.06
CA MET A 413 -2.74 7.61 7.97
C MET A 413 -3.17 7.52 9.44
N LEU A 414 -4.15 8.36 9.84
CA LEU A 414 -4.60 8.38 11.23
C LEU A 414 -5.37 7.11 11.62
N THR A 415 -6.01 6.45 10.65
CA THR A 415 -6.67 5.14 10.85
C THR A 415 -5.64 4.05 11.11
N VAL A 416 -4.55 4.00 10.34
CA VAL A 416 -3.43 3.07 10.62
C VAL A 416 -2.85 3.31 12.02
N ALA A 417 -2.64 4.59 12.38
CA ALA A 417 -2.16 4.97 13.71
C ALA A 417 -3.12 4.56 14.84
N ASP A 418 -4.43 4.67 14.60
CA ASP A 418 -5.47 4.29 15.53
C ASP A 418 -5.50 2.77 15.76
N ILE A 419 -5.54 2.00 14.67
CA ILE A 419 -5.53 0.54 14.73
C ILE A 419 -4.28 0.02 15.46
N LEU A 420 -3.12 0.60 15.20
CA LEU A 420 -1.83 0.15 15.75
C LEU A 420 -1.41 0.86 17.05
N GLY A 421 -2.28 1.71 17.61
CA GLY A 421 -2.15 2.24 18.97
C GLY A 421 -1.18 3.43 19.13
N VAL A 422 -0.97 4.24 18.08
CA VAL A 422 -0.14 5.46 18.10
C VAL A 422 -0.90 6.74 17.70
N LYS A 423 -2.25 6.70 17.71
CA LYS A 423 -3.11 7.83 17.31
C LYS A 423 -2.80 9.10 18.10
N ASN A 424 -2.64 8.97 19.42
CA ASN A 424 -2.40 10.11 20.30
C ASN A 424 -1.10 10.82 19.99
N GLU A 425 -0.03 10.09 19.70
CA GLU A 425 1.28 10.61 19.35
C GLU A 425 1.23 11.35 18.01
N VAL A 426 0.53 10.79 17.03
CA VAL A 426 0.32 11.42 15.72
C VAL A 426 -0.46 12.73 15.86
N VAL A 427 -1.57 12.72 16.60
CA VAL A 427 -2.38 13.93 16.85
C VAL A 427 -1.57 14.98 17.61
N SER A 428 -0.82 14.57 18.63
CA SER A 428 -0.02 15.48 19.47
C SER A 428 1.15 16.11 18.72
N ALA A 429 1.63 15.49 17.64
CA ALA A 429 2.68 16.06 16.80
C ALA A 429 2.24 17.31 16.03
N GLY A 430 0.93 17.50 15.83
CA GLY A 430 0.37 18.72 15.24
C GLY A 430 0.60 18.88 13.73
N ASN A 431 1.00 17.80 13.04
CA ASN A 431 1.31 17.84 11.60
C ASN A 431 0.12 17.46 10.70
N LEU A 432 -1.02 17.08 11.29
CA LEU A 432 -2.17 16.62 10.52
C LEU A 432 -2.88 17.76 9.79
N GLN A 433 -3.35 17.46 8.60
CA GLN A 433 -4.27 18.33 7.86
C GLN A 433 -5.55 18.58 8.66
N SER A 434 -6.05 19.80 8.61
CA SER A 434 -7.33 20.14 9.25
C SER A 434 -8.45 19.21 8.75
N GLY A 435 -9.27 18.71 9.68
CA GLY A 435 -10.35 17.76 9.38
C GLY A 435 -9.91 16.29 9.29
N THR A 436 -8.62 15.98 9.43
CA THR A 436 -8.17 14.59 9.50
C THR A 436 -8.68 13.91 10.77
N GLN A 437 -9.34 12.77 10.62
CA GLN A 437 -9.83 11.92 11.69
C GLN A 437 -9.65 10.45 11.28
N SER A 438 -9.71 9.52 12.21
CA SER A 438 -9.68 8.09 11.86
C SER A 438 -10.97 7.71 11.13
N PHE A 439 -10.89 6.85 10.12
CA PHE A 439 -12.09 6.24 9.53
C PHE A 439 -12.89 5.43 10.56
N LEU A 440 -12.21 4.94 11.61
CA LEU A 440 -12.90 4.26 12.72
C LEU A 440 -13.82 5.20 13.54
N ASP A 441 -13.54 6.49 13.54
CA ASP A 441 -14.39 7.49 14.22
C ASP A 441 -15.64 7.82 13.38
N LEU A 442 -15.74 7.33 12.14
CA LEU A 442 -16.82 7.58 11.18
C LEU A 442 -17.79 6.39 11.01
N ILE A 443 -17.50 5.22 11.62
CA ILE A 443 -18.27 3.97 11.49
C ILE A 443 -18.95 3.55 12.79
#